data_cfa36e74e3a037f8d2b11ae4c6012930
#
_entry.id   cfa36e74e3a037f8d2b11ae4c6012930
#
_cell.length_a   1.000
_cell.length_b   1.000
_cell.length_c   1.000
_cell.angle_alpha   90.00
_cell.angle_beta   90.00
_cell.angle_gamma   90.00
#
_symmetry.space_group_name_H-M   'P 1'
#
loop_
_entity.id
_entity.type
_entity.pdbx_description
1 polymer ?
#
loop_
_entity_poly.entity_id
_entity_poly.type
_entity_poly.pdbx_seq_one_letter_code
_entity_poly.pdbx_strand_id
1 'polypeptide(L)'
;MTAEKEGPVRQNSKLMLAVLLLVYAGFAGTPGEVFAGSHFLPPDVTAAGDIPYPVDNIASGLVSLAVNVNAGGQVENEQVVRGISGLTGVAMNAVGTWTFSPGKLDGVAVPSTINVQVIFNPGTLQDQNLPLPEAALAAPPLPEGYVPPQMAQVSYAVYPANSVGTGTVVLSLMINKFSLVKEVTPIRSVPSLTEAAIAAVKNWTVNPATLNEKKLKANVIVAFVFRSPSSSTP
;
A
#
# COMPACT_ATOMS: atom_id res chain seq x y z
N MET A 1 -65.62 35.32 47.93
CA MET A 1 -65.87 36.54 47.18
C MET A 1 -64.59 36.93 46.47
N THR A 2 -64.67 37.00 45.17
CA THR A 2 -63.73 37.45 44.13
C THR A 2 -62.49 36.64 43.87
N ALA A 3 -62.59 35.83 42.79
CA ALA A 3 -61.55 35.22 42.08
C ALA A 3 -60.71 36.27 41.31
N GLU A 4 -59.40 36.16 41.35
CA GLU A 4 -58.50 36.87 40.45
C GLU A 4 -57.84 35.85 39.49
N LYS A 5 -58.04 36.16 38.25
CA LYS A 5 -57.77 35.32 37.08
C LYS A 5 -56.40 35.68 36.52
N GLU A 6 -55.36 34.88 36.79
CA GLU A 6 -54.08 35.06 36.12
C GLU A 6 -54.10 34.36 34.78
N GLY A 7 -53.84 35.14 33.72
CA GLY A 7 -53.74 34.70 32.36
C GLY A 7 -52.39 33.98 32.04
N PRO A 8 -52.34 33.14 31.02
CA PRO A 8 -51.12 32.35 30.74
C PRO A 8 -50.05 33.19 30.06
N VAL A 9 -48.89 33.20 30.67
CA VAL A 9 -47.64 33.71 30.06
C VAL A 9 -47.28 32.82 28.89
N ARG A 10 -47.44 33.31 27.69
CA ARG A 10 -46.92 32.71 26.44
C ARG A 10 -45.40 32.81 26.46
N GLN A 11 -44.73 31.75 26.82
CA GLN A 11 -43.30 31.60 26.69
C GLN A 11 -42.99 31.30 25.21
N ASN A 12 -42.29 32.24 24.57
CA ASN A 12 -41.79 32.11 23.22
C ASN A 12 -40.62 31.09 23.15
N SER A 13 -40.95 29.81 23.17
CA SER A 13 -39.98 28.72 23.03
C SER A 13 -39.64 28.38 21.56
N LYS A 14 -39.99 29.23 20.62
CA LYS A 14 -39.73 29.02 19.17
C LYS A 14 -38.47 29.71 18.63
N LEU A 15 -37.72 30.45 19.48
CA LEU A 15 -36.53 31.15 18.98
C LEU A 15 -35.19 30.58 19.46
N MET A 16 -35.18 29.51 20.25
CA MET A 16 -33.93 28.86 20.70
C MET A 16 -33.63 27.52 20.04
N LEU A 17 -34.49 27.04 19.12
CA LEU A 17 -34.26 25.77 18.40
C LEU A 17 -33.72 25.99 16.97
N ALA A 18 -33.50 27.21 16.56
CA ALA A 18 -33.03 27.56 15.19
C ALA A 18 -31.53 27.82 15.09
N VAL A 19 -30.80 27.87 16.19
CA VAL A 19 -29.35 28.20 16.15
C VAL A 19 -28.44 26.95 16.30
N LEU A 20 -28.98 25.78 16.67
CA LEU A 20 -28.17 24.54 16.85
C LEU A 20 -28.28 23.59 15.65
N LEU A 21 -28.92 23.95 14.56
CA LEU A 21 -29.09 23.11 13.36
C LEU A 21 -28.33 23.63 12.13
N LEU A 22 -27.44 24.61 12.29
CA LEU A 22 -26.70 25.25 11.20
C LEU A 22 -25.19 24.92 11.18
N VAL A 23 -24.72 23.99 12.02
CA VAL A 23 -23.32 23.54 12.05
C VAL A 23 -23.14 22.12 11.52
N TYR A 24 -24.22 21.35 11.23
CA TYR A 24 -24.15 19.99 10.69
C TYR A 24 -24.74 19.84 9.27
N ALA A 25 -24.98 20.93 8.57
CA ALA A 25 -25.44 20.88 7.17
C ALA A 25 -24.27 21.07 6.17
N GLY A 26 -23.14 20.50 6.46
CA GLY A 26 -21.98 20.60 5.59
C GLY A 26 -21.16 19.32 5.57
N PHE A 27 -21.75 18.19 5.19
CA PHE A 27 -21.07 17.07 4.54
C PHE A 27 -21.98 15.84 4.49
N ALA A 28 -23.19 16.01 3.98
CA ALA A 28 -23.95 14.86 3.49
C ALA A 28 -23.82 14.84 1.96
N GLY A 29 -22.60 14.63 1.48
CA GLY A 29 -22.36 14.15 0.13
C GLY A 29 -22.92 12.73 0.07
N THR A 30 -23.88 12.49 -0.79
CA THR A 30 -24.38 11.14 -1.10
C THR A 30 -23.20 10.24 -1.47
N PRO A 31 -23.04 9.05 -0.84
CA PRO A 31 -22.03 8.11 -1.28
C PRO A 31 -22.38 7.69 -2.72
N GLY A 32 -21.62 8.09 -3.70
CA GLY A 32 -21.79 7.67 -5.09
C GLY A 32 -21.53 8.71 -6.18
N GLU A 33 -21.49 10.01 -5.89
CA GLU A 33 -21.31 11.00 -6.96
C GLU A 33 -19.92 11.66 -7.04
N VAL A 34 -19.02 11.41 -6.11
CA VAL A 34 -17.78 12.20 -5.97
C VAL A 34 -16.70 11.84 -6.99
N PHE A 35 -16.78 10.73 -7.72
CA PHE A 35 -15.64 10.24 -8.50
C PHE A 35 -15.79 10.29 -10.03
N ALA A 36 -16.90 10.72 -10.55
CA ALA A 36 -17.10 10.86 -12.01
C ALA A 36 -16.36 12.11 -12.53
N GLY A 37 -15.05 11.98 -12.74
CA GLY A 37 -14.20 13.05 -13.26
C GLY A 37 -13.03 13.44 -12.37
N SER A 38 -12.95 12.91 -11.15
CA SER A 38 -11.89 13.21 -10.18
C SER A 38 -10.52 12.69 -10.65
N HIS A 39 -9.49 13.50 -10.46
CA HIS A 39 -8.11 13.14 -10.76
C HIS A 39 -7.48 12.52 -9.51
N PHE A 40 -7.31 11.20 -9.50
CA PHE A 40 -6.63 10.48 -8.42
C PHE A 40 -5.16 10.23 -8.77
N LEU A 41 -4.27 10.68 -7.89
CA LEU A 41 -2.86 10.36 -7.89
C LEU A 41 -2.61 9.31 -6.80
N PRO A 42 -2.24 8.07 -7.15
CA PRO A 42 -1.98 7.01 -6.16
C PRO A 42 -0.78 7.31 -5.25
N PRO A 43 -0.70 6.66 -4.06
CA PRO A 43 0.43 6.79 -3.15
C PRO A 43 1.70 6.19 -3.73
N ASP A 44 2.85 6.60 -3.18
CA ASP A 44 4.18 6.03 -3.48
C ASP A 44 5.05 6.04 -2.24
N VAL A 45 6.09 5.18 -2.20
CA VAL A 45 7.05 5.14 -1.10
C VAL A 45 8.08 6.28 -1.26
N THR A 46 8.38 6.96 -0.15
CA THR A 46 9.39 8.03 -0.12
C THR A 46 10.65 7.63 0.63
N ALA A 47 10.52 6.78 1.65
CA ALA A 47 11.66 6.20 2.34
C ALA A 47 11.33 4.79 2.84
N ALA A 48 12.29 3.88 2.71
CA ALA A 48 12.17 2.49 3.13
C ALA A 48 13.40 2.06 3.93
N GLY A 49 13.15 1.42 5.06
CA GLY A 49 14.17 0.78 5.89
C GLY A 49 14.58 -0.60 5.38
N ASP A 50 15.54 -1.20 6.06
CA ASP A 50 15.95 -2.58 5.83
C ASP A 50 14.90 -3.56 6.38
N ILE A 51 14.76 -4.70 5.73
CA ILE A 51 13.97 -5.83 6.22
C ILE A 51 14.98 -6.93 6.60
N PRO A 52 15.15 -7.24 7.88
CA PRO A 52 16.10 -8.27 8.28
C PRO A 52 15.63 -9.65 7.81
N TYR A 53 16.54 -10.43 7.23
CA TYR A 53 16.26 -11.85 7.00
C TYR A 53 16.51 -12.61 8.30
N PRO A 54 15.52 -13.32 8.89
CA PRO A 54 15.73 -14.03 10.15
C PRO A 54 16.80 -15.11 10.01
N VAL A 55 17.78 -15.12 10.92
CA VAL A 55 18.95 -16.00 10.86
C VAL A 55 18.61 -17.48 10.91
N ASP A 56 17.57 -17.84 11.66
CA ASP A 56 17.12 -19.22 11.86
C ASP A 56 16.02 -19.65 10.87
N ASN A 57 15.69 -18.81 9.91
CA ASN A 57 14.63 -19.09 8.94
C ASN A 57 15.22 -19.33 7.56
N ILE A 58 14.98 -20.51 7.01
CA ILE A 58 15.40 -20.91 5.65
C ILE A 58 14.29 -20.70 4.62
N ALA A 59 13.07 -20.32 5.06
CA ALA A 59 11.95 -20.10 4.14
C ALA A 59 12.27 -18.95 3.19
N SER A 60 11.81 -19.06 1.98
CA SER A 60 11.89 -18.03 0.94
C SER A 60 10.55 -17.88 0.26
N GLY A 61 10.35 -16.80 -0.45
CA GLY A 61 9.11 -16.58 -1.20
C GLY A 61 8.57 -15.17 -1.07
N LEU A 62 7.31 -15.02 -1.47
CA LEU A 62 6.60 -13.75 -1.54
C LEU A 62 5.69 -13.54 -0.32
N VAL A 63 5.90 -12.46 0.40
CA VAL A 63 4.91 -11.86 1.32
C VAL A 63 4.30 -10.66 0.59
N SER A 64 2.99 -10.64 0.49
CA SER A 64 2.24 -9.56 -0.16
C SER A 64 1.37 -8.84 0.86
N LEU A 65 1.52 -7.53 0.94
CA LEU A 65 0.81 -6.65 1.86
C LEU A 65 0.02 -5.61 1.09
N ALA A 66 -1.21 -5.35 1.52
CA ALA A 66 -1.93 -4.14 1.16
C ALA A 66 -1.80 -3.14 2.32
N VAL A 67 -1.14 -2.03 2.07
CA VAL A 67 -0.77 -1.03 3.07
C VAL A 67 -1.67 0.18 2.93
N ASN A 68 -2.40 0.51 3.97
CA ASN A 68 -3.18 1.74 4.05
C ASN A 68 -2.30 2.86 4.59
N VAL A 69 -2.16 3.90 3.78
CA VAL A 69 -1.38 5.10 4.07
C VAL A 69 -2.37 6.23 4.38
N ASN A 70 -2.21 6.90 5.51
CA ASN A 70 -3.04 8.05 5.87
C ASN A 70 -2.68 9.29 5.03
N ALA A 71 -3.46 10.36 5.17
CA ALA A 71 -3.22 11.62 4.45
C ALA A 71 -1.88 12.30 4.82
N GLY A 72 -1.24 11.89 5.91
CA GLY A 72 0.10 12.34 6.32
C GLY A 72 1.25 11.53 5.74
N GLY A 73 0.97 10.45 4.98
CA GLY A 73 2.00 9.58 4.41
C GLY A 73 2.55 8.51 5.35
N GLN A 74 1.87 8.24 6.46
CA GLN A 74 2.25 7.21 7.43
C GLN A 74 1.40 5.97 7.26
N VAL A 75 1.97 4.81 7.56
CA VAL A 75 1.23 3.54 7.58
C VAL A 75 0.22 3.56 8.74
N GLU A 76 -1.04 3.34 8.41
CA GLU A 76 -2.14 3.27 9.37
C GLU A 76 -2.57 1.83 9.63
N ASN A 77 -2.58 1.01 8.58
CA ASN A 77 -2.96 -0.40 8.67
C ASN A 77 -2.30 -1.21 7.56
N GLU A 78 -2.04 -2.47 7.84
CA GLU A 78 -1.51 -3.44 6.89
C GLU A 78 -2.41 -4.67 6.84
N GLN A 79 -2.75 -5.12 5.64
CA GLN A 79 -3.50 -6.34 5.40
C GLN A 79 -2.60 -7.35 4.70
N VAL A 80 -2.50 -8.56 5.27
CA VAL A 80 -1.73 -9.64 4.67
C VAL A 80 -2.55 -10.27 3.55
N VAL A 81 -2.13 -10.05 2.32
CA VAL A 81 -2.73 -10.67 1.12
C VAL A 81 -2.14 -12.06 0.91
N ARG A 82 -0.84 -12.20 1.16
CA ARG A 82 -0.13 -13.48 1.18
C ARG A 82 0.94 -13.45 2.26
N GLY A 83 0.97 -14.48 3.09
CA GLY A 83 1.95 -14.62 4.16
C GLY A 83 2.82 -15.86 4.02
N ILE A 84 3.97 -15.84 4.69
CA ILE A 84 4.87 -16.97 4.90
C ILE A 84 5.17 -17.05 6.38
N SER A 85 5.01 -18.22 6.97
CA SER A 85 5.31 -18.44 8.40
C SER A 85 6.73 -18.00 8.75
N GLY A 86 6.88 -17.23 9.81
CA GLY A 86 8.16 -16.69 10.28
C GLY A 86 8.72 -15.52 9.45
N LEU A 87 8.14 -15.16 8.31
CA LEU A 87 8.58 -14.02 7.48
C LEU A 87 7.56 -12.88 7.45
N THR A 88 6.27 -13.20 7.55
CA THR A 88 5.20 -12.19 7.45
C THR A 88 5.33 -11.11 8.51
N GLY A 89 5.52 -11.48 9.78
CA GLY A 89 5.66 -10.51 10.87
C GLY A 89 6.89 -9.62 10.70
N VAL A 90 7.99 -10.17 10.19
CA VAL A 90 9.21 -9.39 9.91
C VAL A 90 8.96 -8.36 8.81
N ALA A 91 8.27 -8.76 7.72
CA ALA A 91 7.91 -7.86 6.64
C ALA A 91 7.00 -6.73 7.13
N MET A 92 5.94 -7.05 7.87
CA MET A 92 5.00 -6.07 8.44
C MET A 92 5.72 -5.09 9.36
N ASN A 93 6.48 -5.59 10.34
CA ASN A 93 7.21 -4.72 11.28
C ASN A 93 8.13 -3.73 10.57
N ALA A 94 8.77 -4.13 9.48
CA ALA A 94 9.65 -3.25 8.71
C ALA A 94 8.84 -2.26 7.87
N VAL A 95 7.87 -2.72 7.11
CA VAL A 95 7.03 -1.89 6.21
C VAL A 95 6.24 -0.86 7.01
N GLY A 96 5.77 -1.19 8.21
CA GLY A 96 5.07 -0.27 9.12
C GLY A 96 5.90 0.95 9.53
N THR A 97 7.23 0.90 9.38
CA THR A 97 8.13 2.04 9.67
C THR A 97 8.43 2.90 8.44
N TRP A 98 8.00 2.49 7.25
CA TRP A 98 8.29 3.22 6.02
C TRP A 98 7.44 4.49 5.90
N THR A 99 7.88 5.40 5.09
CA THR A 99 7.15 6.64 4.80
C THR A 99 6.75 6.70 3.34
N PHE A 100 5.57 7.28 3.10
CA PHE A 100 4.95 7.34 1.78
C PHE A 100 4.54 8.78 1.44
N SER A 101 4.45 9.08 0.17
CA SER A 101 3.60 10.18 -0.29
C SER A 101 2.16 9.69 -0.29
N PRO A 102 1.20 10.38 0.34
CA PRO A 102 -0.19 9.95 0.33
C PRO A 102 -0.79 10.06 -1.08
N GLY A 103 -1.84 9.27 -1.32
CA GLY A 103 -2.66 9.49 -2.51
C GLY A 103 -3.30 10.87 -2.48
N LYS A 104 -3.59 11.43 -3.66
CA LYS A 104 -4.25 12.73 -3.78
C LYS A 104 -5.48 12.61 -4.67
N LEU A 105 -6.60 13.14 -4.20
CA LEU A 105 -7.83 13.27 -4.97
C LEU A 105 -8.03 14.76 -5.26
N ASP A 106 -7.99 15.14 -6.53
CA ASP A 106 -8.07 16.54 -6.97
C ASP A 106 -7.07 17.47 -6.24
N GLY A 107 -5.86 16.94 -6.00
CA GLY A 107 -4.77 17.66 -5.31
C GLY A 107 -4.81 17.60 -3.78
N VAL A 108 -5.89 17.13 -3.18
CA VAL A 108 -6.04 16.99 -1.73
C VAL A 108 -5.54 15.62 -1.29
N ALA A 109 -4.69 15.56 -0.27
CA ALA A 109 -4.20 14.31 0.29
C ALA A 109 -5.34 13.51 0.94
N VAL A 110 -5.43 12.21 0.58
CA VAL A 110 -6.46 11.30 1.08
C VAL A 110 -5.83 9.97 1.53
N PRO A 111 -6.44 9.28 2.51
CA PRO A 111 -6.05 7.92 2.82
C PRO A 111 -6.12 7.04 1.57
N SER A 112 -5.12 6.18 1.38
CA SER A 112 -5.00 5.40 0.14
C SER A 112 -4.25 4.11 0.36
N THR A 113 -4.55 3.10 -0.45
CA THR A 113 -3.94 1.77 -0.38
C THR A 113 -2.85 1.62 -1.43
N ILE A 114 -1.71 1.06 -1.02
CA ILE A 114 -0.62 0.66 -1.90
C ILE A 114 -0.24 -0.80 -1.66
N ASN A 115 0.08 -1.52 -2.72
CA ASN A 115 0.58 -2.88 -2.60
C ASN A 115 2.10 -2.89 -2.41
N VAL A 116 2.56 -3.63 -1.39
CA VAL A 116 3.97 -3.87 -1.10
C VAL A 116 4.24 -5.37 -1.23
N GLN A 117 5.18 -5.72 -2.10
CA GLN A 117 5.61 -7.08 -2.34
C GLN A 117 6.98 -7.28 -1.71
N VAL A 118 7.08 -8.14 -0.71
CA VAL A 118 8.35 -8.47 -0.05
C VAL A 118 8.79 -9.86 -0.47
N ILE A 119 9.88 -9.95 -1.20
CA ILE A 119 10.45 -11.19 -1.70
C ILE A 119 11.66 -11.55 -0.87
N PHE A 120 11.53 -12.58 -0.07
CA PHE A 120 12.64 -13.18 0.65
C PHE A 120 13.41 -14.06 -0.31
N ASN A 121 14.50 -13.51 -0.84
CA ASN A 121 15.27 -14.09 -1.92
C ASN A 121 16.29 -15.08 -1.35
N PRO A 122 16.24 -16.37 -1.74
CA PRO A 122 17.26 -17.33 -1.29
C PRO A 122 18.62 -16.96 -1.87
N GLY A 123 19.69 -17.32 -1.14
CA GLY A 123 21.07 -17.09 -1.62
C GLY A 123 21.51 -18.02 -2.74
N THR A 124 20.59 -18.72 -3.39
CA THR A 124 20.86 -19.63 -4.50
C THR A 124 20.49 -18.99 -5.83
N LEU A 125 21.18 -19.38 -6.91
CA LEU A 125 20.80 -18.99 -8.27
C LEU A 125 19.49 -19.70 -8.64
N GLN A 126 18.38 -18.96 -8.57
CA GLN A 126 17.07 -19.49 -8.98
C GLN A 126 16.31 -18.42 -9.76
N ASP A 127 15.95 -18.77 -10.97
CA ASP A 127 14.96 -18.04 -11.77
C ASP A 127 13.66 -18.85 -11.72
N GLN A 128 12.95 -18.75 -10.61
CA GLN A 128 11.67 -19.44 -10.43
C GLN A 128 10.55 -18.44 -10.23
N ASN A 129 9.46 -18.66 -10.95
CA ASN A 129 8.24 -17.94 -10.72
C ASN A 129 7.71 -18.20 -9.30
N LEU A 130 7.28 -17.14 -8.66
CA LEU A 130 6.67 -17.20 -7.34
C LEU A 130 5.15 -17.37 -7.45
N PRO A 131 4.54 -18.19 -6.60
CA PRO A 131 3.09 -18.28 -6.56
C PRO A 131 2.49 -16.94 -6.15
N LEU A 132 1.47 -16.51 -6.86
CA LEU A 132 0.78 -15.25 -6.59
C LEU A 132 -0.18 -15.36 -5.41
N PRO A 133 -0.52 -14.23 -4.78
CA PRO A 133 -1.54 -14.21 -3.75
C PRO A 133 -2.93 -14.50 -4.37
N GLU A 134 -3.69 -15.37 -3.71
CA GLU A 134 -5.10 -15.69 -4.05
C GLU A 134 -6.07 -15.15 -2.99
N ALA A 135 -5.55 -14.63 -1.88
CA ALA A 135 -6.38 -14.17 -0.78
C ALA A 135 -7.09 -12.85 -1.11
N ALA A 136 -8.39 -12.81 -0.81
CA ALA A 136 -9.14 -11.56 -0.81
C ALA A 136 -8.72 -10.69 0.38
N LEU A 137 -8.73 -9.37 0.19
CA LEU A 137 -8.49 -8.42 1.27
C LEU A 137 -9.60 -8.48 2.30
N ALA A 138 -9.26 -8.35 3.59
CA ALA A 138 -10.22 -8.29 4.69
C ALA A 138 -11.08 -7.01 4.65
N ALA A 139 -10.54 -5.93 4.08
CA ALA A 139 -11.24 -4.67 3.82
C ALA A 139 -10.93 -4.16 2.41
N PRO A 140 -11.86 -3.43 1.78
CA PRO A 140 -11.65 -2.88 0.44
C PRO A 140 -10.50 -1.87 0.44
N PRO A 141 -9.76 -1.74 -0.69
CA PRO A 141 -8.74 -0.70 -0.86
C PRO A 141 -9.32 0.72 -0.80
N LEU A 142 -8.48 1.68 -0.44
CA LEU A 142 -8.82 3.11 -0.35
C LEU A 142 -8.18 3.90 -1.50
N PRO A 143 -8.84 4.97 -1.98
CA PRO A 143 -10.24 5.35 -1.70
C PRO A 143 -11.23 4.34 -2.29
N GLU A 144 -12.50 4.46 -1.92
CA GLU A 144 -13.53 3.57 -2.46
C GLU A 144 -13.53 3.54 -3.99
N GLY A 145 -13.71 2.33 -4.55
CA GLY A 145 -13.63 2.10 -6.00
C GLY A 145 -12.20 2.03 -6.57
N TYR A 146 -11.17 2.29 -5.76
CA TYR A 146 -9.78 2.11 -6.16
C TYR A 146 -9.35 0.65 -6.01
N VAL A 147 -8.71 0.13 -7.05
CA VAL A 147 -8.01 -1.16 -7.02
C VAL A 147 -6.55 -0.89 -7.34
N PRO A 148 -5.61 -1.14 -6.39
CA PRO A 148 -4.19 -0.98 -6.66
C PRO A 148 -3.69 -2.00 -7.70
N PRO A 149 -2.50 -1.79 -8.32
CA PRO A 149 -1.95 -2.72 -9.29
C PRO A 149 -1.83 -4.13 -8.71
N GLN A 150 -2.22 -5.13 -9.49
CA GLN A 150 -2.18 -6.54 -9.07
C GLN A 150 -1.07 -7.28 -9.81
N MET A 151 -0.23 -8.02 -9.07
CA MET A 151 0.81 -8.84 -9.69
C MET A 151 0.17 -10.02 -10.42
N ALA A 152 0.57 -10.25 -11.68
CA ALA A 152 0.13 -11.38 -12.49
C ALA A 152 1.25 -12.41 -12.72
N GLN A 153 2.51 -12.00 -12.63
CA GLN A 153 3.67 -12.88 -12.64
C GLN A 153 4.82 -12.21 -11.91
N VAL A 154 5.45 -12.92 -11.00
CA VAL A 154 6.64 -12.48 -10.25
C VAL A 154 7.67 -13.60 -10.17
N SER A 155 8.93 -13.23 -10.05
CA SER A 155 10.06 -14.16 -9.91
C SER A 155 11.04 -13.67 -8.85
N TYR A 156 11.91 -14.56 -8.41
CA TYR A 156 13.09 -14.18 -7.63
C TYR A 156 14.05 -13.33 -8.47
N ALA A 157 14.83 -12.50 -7.81
CA ALA A 157 16.02 -11.93 -8.42
C ALA A 157 17.13 -12.97 -8.43
N VAL A 158 17.83 -13.10 -9.55
CA VAL A 158 19.00 -13.98 -9.64
C VAL A 158 20.13 -13.39 -8.81
N TYR A 159 20.58 -14.13 -7.81
CA TYR A 159 21.67 -13.66 -6.95
C TYR A 159 22.99 -13.61 -7.76
N PRO A 160 23.71 -12.46 -7.81
CA PRO A 160 24.91 -12.36 -8.62
C PRO A 160 26.04 -13.27 -8.12
N ALA A 161 26.63 -14.04 -9.04
CA ALA A 161 27.65 -15.04 -8.71
C ALA A 161 28.88 -14.48 -7.97
N ASN A 162 29.21 -13.21 -8.21
CA ASN A 162 30.36 -12.53 -7.61
C ASN A 162 29.97 -11.65 -6.41
N SER A 163 28.77 -11.78 -5.89
CA SER A 163 28.31 -11.01 -4.74
C SER A 163 28.36 -11.87 -3.46
N VAL A 164 28.69 -11.21 -2.36
CA VAL A 164 28.53 -11.68 -0.99
C VAL A 164 27.59 -10.77 -0.20
N GLY A 165 26.91 -9.85 -0.90
CA GLY A 165 26.05 -8.84 -0.29
C GLY A 165 24.80 -9.42 0.33
N THR A 166 24.36 -8.79 1.39
CA THR A 166 23.06 -9.05 2.03
C THR A 166 22.31 -7.74 2.23
N GLY A 167 21.02 -7.79 2.45
CA GLY A 167 20.19 -6.64 2.75
C GLY A 167 19.02 -6.49 1.80
N THR A 168 18.30 -5.40 1.95
CA THR A 168 17.05 -5.16 1.22
C THR A 168 17.26 -4.13 0.12
N VAL A 169 16.90 -4.50 -1.11
CA VAL A 169 16.71 -3.56 -2.22
C VAL A 169 15.23 -3.24 -2.31
N VAL A 170 14.86 -1.95 -2.26
CA VAL A 170 13.47 -1.51 -2.41
C VAL A 170 13.34 -0.70 -3.69
N LEU A 171 12.38 -1.11 -4.53
CA LEU A 171 12.08 -0.50 -5.81
C LEU A 171 10.62 0.01 -5.81
N SER A 172 10.40 1.20 -6.34
CA SER A 172 9.08 1.66 -6.76
C SER A 172 8.93 1.39 -8.25
N LEU A 173 7.90 0.64 -8.62
CA LEU A 173 7.59 0.29 -10.01
C LEU A 173 6.37 1.07 -10.48
N MET A 174 6.54 1.99 -11.42
CA MET A 174 5.41 2.69 -12.03
C MET A 174 4.79 1.84 -13.13
N ILE A 175 3.56 1.42 -12.92
CA ILE A 175 2.76 0.63 -13.85
C ILE A 175 1.84 1.56 -14.62
N ASN A 176 1.87 1.48 -15.93
CA ASN A 176 0.97 2.26 -16.76
C ASN A 176 -0.39 1.55 -16.98
N LYS A 177 -1.34 2.26 -17.60
CA LYS A 177 -2.67 1.72 -17.93
C LYS A 177 -2.68 0.53 -18.93
N PHE A 178 -1.52 0.22 -19.54
CA PHE A 178 -1.36 -0.88 -20.49
C PHE A 178 -0.64 -2.09 -19.88
N SER A 179 -0.57 -2.19 -18.55
CA SER A 179 0.07 -3.32 -17.84
C SER A 179 1.60 -3.38 -17.98
N LEU A 180 2.25 -2.28 -18.35
CA LEU A 180 3.69 -2.23 -18.54
C LEU A 180 4.38 -1.53 -17.35
N VAL A 181 5.48 -2.11 -16.89
CA VAL A 181 6.43 -1.43 -16.01
C VAL A 181 7.13 -0.36 -16.84
N LYS A 182 6.82 0.90 -16.57
CA LYS A 182 7.37 2.06 -17.31
C LYS A 182 8.63 2.63 -16.69
N GLU A 183 8.68 2.59 -15.38
CA GLU A 183 9.77 3.16 -14.61
C GLU A 183 10.05 2.26 -13.41
N VAL A 184 11.32 2.12 -13.08
CA VAL A 184 11.82 1.41 -11.91
C VAL A 184 12.73 2.37 -11.16
N THR A 185 12.27 2.83 -10.01
CA THR A 185 13.00 3.77 -9.16
C THR A 185 13.54 3.07 -7.93
N PRO A 186 14.85 2.95 -7.75
CA PRO A 186 15.44 2.44 -6.52
C PRO A 186 15.21 3.43 -5.36
N ILE A 187 14.50 2.99 -4.34
CA ILE A 187 14.27 3.75 -3.09
C ILE A 187 15.37 3.41 -2.06
N ARG A 188 15.73 2.13 -2.00
CA ARG A 188 16.85 1.64 -1.21
C ARG A 188 17.72 0.73 -2.08
N SER A 189 19.02 0.97 -2.07
CA SER A 189 19.99 0.25 -2.90
C SER A 189 20.98 -0.54 -2.05
N VAL A 190 21.39 -1.70 -2.58
CA VAL A 190 22.54 -2.47 -2.10
C VAL A 190 23.48 -2.63 -3.31
N PRO A 191 24.71 -2.09 -3.29
CA PRO A 191 25.53 -1.91 -4.48
C PRO A 191 25.67 -3.14 -5.39
N SER A 192 25.83 -4.32 -4.85
CA SER A 192 26.01 -5.55 -5.65
C SER A 192 24.71 -6.25 -6.03
N LEU A 193 23.54 -5.82 -5.50
CA LEU A 193 22.27 -6.54 -5.62
C LEU A 193 21.19 -5.74 -6.37
N THR A 194 21.33 -4.41 -6.43
CA THR A 194 20.29 -3.54 -7.01
C THR A 194 20.02 -3.85 -8.48
N GLU A 195 21.05 -4.07 -9.27
CA GLU A 195 20.87 -4.41 -10.70
C GLU A 195 20.19 -5.75 -10.91
N ALA A 196 20.45 -6.75 -10.05
CA ALA A 196 19.75 -8.04 -10.08
C ALA A 196 18.25 -7.89 -9.77
N ALA A 197 17.91 -7.06 -8.79
CA ALA A 197 16.53 -6.75 -8.47
C ALA A 197 15.82 -6.03 -9.62
N ILE A 198 16.48 -5.03 -10.24
CA ILE A 198 15.95 -4.32 -11.41
C ILE A 198 15.76 -5.27 -12.60
N ALA A 199 16.70 -6.17 -12.84
CA ALA A 199 16.58 -7.15 -13.92
C ALA A 199 15.39 -8.10 -13.74
N ALA A 200 15.13 -8.55 -12.51
CA ALA A 200 14.01 -9.41 -12.21
C ALA A 200 12.66 -8.76 -12.53
N VAL A 201 12.44 -7.52 -12.08
CA VAL A 201 11.15 -6.83 -12.22
C VAL A 201 10.80 -6.47 -13.67
N LYS A 202 11.78 -6.38 -14.56
CA LYS A 202 11.55 -6.09 -15.99
C LYS A 202 10.74 -7.18 -16.71
N ASN A 203 10.79 -8.40 -16.20
CA ASN A 203 10.09 -9.56 -16.77
C ASN A 203 8.73 -9.83 -16.11
N TRP A 204 8.33 -9.00 -15.16
CA TRP A 204 7.09 -9.19 -14.43
C TRP A 204 5.88 -8.72 -15.21
N THR A 205 4.75 -9.35 -14.95
CA THR A 205 3.45 -8.94 -15.49
C THR A 205 2.60 -8.41 -14.34
N VAL A 206 2.01 -7.24 -14.56
CA VAL A 206 1.23 -6.52 -13.55
C VAL A 206 -0.07 -6.02 -14.17
N ASN A 207 -1.20 -6.32 -13.58
CA ASN A 207 -2.47 -5.69 -13.96
C ASN A 207 -2.48 -4.25 -13.47
N PRO A 208 -2.93 -3.27 -14.27
CA PRO A 208 -2.89 -1.86 -13.88
C PRO A 208 -3.92 -1.55 -12.80
N ALA A 209 -3.66 -0.48 -12.06
CA ALA A 209 -4.64 0.05 -11.13
C ALA A 209 -5.91 0.52 -11.85
N THR A 210 -7.03 0.50 -11.13
CA THR A 210 -8.29 1.08 -11.58
C THR A 210 -8.90 1.97 -10.51
N LEU A 211 -9.65 2.99 -10.93
CA LEU A 211 -10.56 3.74 -10.08
C LEU A 211 -11.91 3.75 -10.78
N ASN A 212 -12.93 3.20 -10.13
CA ASN A 212 -14.26 3.00 -10.72
C ASN A 212 -14.15 2.38 -12.13
N GLU A 213 -13.42 1.27 -12.23
CA GLU A 213 -13.15 0.49 -13.45
C GLU A 213 -12.27 1.20 -14.51
N LYS A 214 -11.96 2.48 -14.34
CA LYS A 214 -11.08 3.23 -15.26
C LYS A 214 -9.62 2.97 -14.91
N LYS A 215 -8.86 2.46 -15.88
CA LYS A 215 -7.42 2.19 -15.73
C LYS A 215 -6.62 3.47 -15.53
N LEU A 216 -5.72 3.46 -14.54
CA LEU A 216 -4.79 4.56 -14.26
C LEU A 216 -3.37 4.03 -14.05
N LYS A 217 -2.40 4.93 -14.11
CA LYS A 217 -1.03 4.64 -13.69
C LYS A 217 -0.96 4.65 -12.17
N ALA A 218 -0.23 3.70 -11.60
CA ALA A 218 0.01 3.64 -10.15
C ALA A 218 1.31 2.90 -9.88
N ASN A 219 1.82 3.07 -8.66
CA ASN A 219 3.03 2.40 -8.24
C ASN A 219 2.70 1.12 -7.45
N VAL A 220 3.59 0.14 -7.56
CA VAL A 220 3.69 -1.00 -6.68
C VAL A 220 5.10 -1.03 -6.10
N ILE A 221 5.20 -1.31 -4.81
CA ILE A 221 6.49 -1.35 -4.14
C ILE A 221 6.96 -2.79 -4.05
N VAL A 222 8.23 -3.00 -4.37
CA VAL A 222 8.88 -4.30 -4.33
C VAL A 222 10.14 -4.22 -3.48
N ALA A 223 10.22 -5.06 -2.47
CA ALA A 223 11.39 -5.24 -1.64
C ALA A 223 11.99 -6.63 -1.88
N PHE A 224 13.22 -6.69 -2.35
CA PHE A 224 13.99 -7.93 -2.39
C PHE A 224 14.88 -8.00 -1.16
N VAL A 225 14.64 -8.97 -0.30
CA VAL A 225 15.43 -9.25 0.89
C VAL A 225 16.42 -10.34 0.55
N PHE A 226 17.67 -9.97 0.34
CA PHE A 226 18.72 -10.88 -0.06
C PHE A 226 19.45 -11.46 1.16
N ARG A 227 19.60 -12.77 1.15
CA ARG A 227 20.46 -13.51 2.06
C ARG A 227 21.69 -13.97 1.29
N SER A 228 22.87 -13.88 1.94
CA SER A 228 24.09 -14.47 1.37
C SER A 228 23.91 -15.95 1.10
N PRO A 229 24.43 -16.48 -0.03
CA PRO A 229 24.53 -17.90 -0.19
C PRO A 229 25.25 -18.46 1.03
N SER A 230 24.60 -19.36 1.78
CA SER A 230 25.33 -20.10 2.82
C SER A 230 26.45 -20.82 2.12
N SER A 231 27.69 -20.50 2.47
CA SER A 231 28.78 -21.42 2.20
C SER A 231 28.38 -22.75 2.85
N SER A 232 27.92 -23.69 2.04
CA SER A 232 27.87 -25.07 2.47
C SER A 232 29.33 -25.45 2.70
N THR A 233 29.81 -25.30 3.93
CA THR A 233 31.06 -25.95 4.34
C THR A 233 30.77 -27.43 4.24
N PRO A 234 31.56 -28.17 3.45
CA PRO A 234 31.42 -29.61 3.29
C PRO A 234 31.59 -30.33 4.61
#